data_9d3c33db6ed540917cb4eae2ebd44889
#
_entry.id   9d3c33db6ed540917cb4eae2ebd44889
#
_cell.length_a   1.000
_cell.length_b   1.000
_cell.length_c   1.000
_cell.angle_alpha   90.00
_cell.angle_beta   90.00
_cell.angle_gamma   90.00
#
_symmetry.space_group_name_H-M   'P 1'
#
loop_
_entity.id
_entity.type
_entity.pdbx_description
1 polymer ?
#
loop_
_entity_poly.entity_id
_entity_poly.type
_entity_poly.pdbx_seq_one_letter_code
_entity_poly.pdbx_strand_id
1 'polypeptide(L)'
;HQGKISEMRTDEGKTLMSTLTAYLNGLAGSVHVVTVNDYLAARDAQWMGKLYTFMGLSVGVISSGQDHASKQAAYACDITYGTNNEFGFDYLRDNMAFTTDQKAQSALNLAIVDEVDSILIDEARTPLIISGPADTTGDVYAKMDGIVPKLVKQEEEDGEGDYTVDEKSKQAYLTEAGHEKAEQLMVEFG
;
A
#
# COMPACT_ATOMS: atom_id res chain seq x y z
N HIS A 1 7.79 13.27 21.56
CA HIS A 1 6.84 13.30 22.68
C HIS A 1 5.87 14.48 22.62
N GLN A 2 6.32 15.65 22.21
CA GLN A 2 5.47 16.86 22.12
C GLN A 2 4.87 17.08 20.71
N GLY A 3 4.97 16.13 19.80
CA GLY A 3 4.49 16.25 18.42
C GLY A 3 5.25 17.30 17.60
N LYS A 4 6.55 17.42 17.82
CA LYS A 4 7.42 18.37 17.13
C LYS A 4 8.41 17.67 16.21
N ILE A 5 8.84 18.38 15.18
CA ILE A 5 9.98 17.98 14.34
C ILE A 5 11.26 18.40 15.07
N SER A 6 12.21 17.47 15.20
CA SER A 6 13.53 17.70 15.79
C SER A 6 14.59 17.45 14.73
N GLU A 7 15.51 18.38 14.59
CA GLU A 7 16.65 18.22 13.68
C GLU A 7 17.89 17.75 14.48
N MET A 8 18.53 16.71 13.94
CA MET A 8 19.83 16.21 14.41
C MET A 8 20.68 15.88 13.18
N ARG A 9 21.94 16.27 13.20
CA ARG A 9 22.88 15.96 12.11
C ARG A 9 23.24 14.48 12.09
N THR A 10 23.79 14.04 10.97
CA THR A 10 24.34 12.69 10.83
C THR A 10 25.37 12.43 11.94
N ASP A 11 25.37 11.22 12.48
CA ASP A 11 26.25 10.74 13.56
C ASP A 11 26.09 11.41 14.94
N GLU A 12 25.06 12.23 15.14
CA GLU A 12 24.74 12.81 16.46
C GLU A 12 23.97 11.87 17.40
N GLY A 13 23.76 10.62 16.99
CA GLY A 13 23.14 9.59 17.83
C GLY A 13 21.62 9.59 17.82
N LYS A 14 20.96 9.93 16.71
CA LYS A 14 19.50 9.92 16.55
C LYS A 14 18.87 8.62 17.04
N THR A 15 19.43 7.47 16.64
CA THR A 15 18.92 6.14 17.00
C THR A 15 18.89 5.93 18.52
N LEU A 16 19.93 6.37 19.23
CA LEU A 16 19.96 6.28 20.68
C LEU A 16 19.00 7.29 21.34
N MET A 17 18.95 8.52 20.84
CA MET A 17 18.06 9.56 21.40
C MET A 17 16.60 9.23 21.25
N SER A 18 16.20 8.56 20.16
CA SER A 18 14.81 8.13 19.93
C SER A 18 14.31 7.15 21.01
N THR A 19 15.22 6.40 21.63
CA THR A 19 14.87 5.43 22.69
C THR A 19 14.23 6.06 23.91
N LEU A 20 14.60 7.29 24.25
CA LEU A 20 14.02 8.01 25.39
C LEU A 20 12.52 8.27 25.16
N THR A 21 12.17 8.74 23.97
CA THR A 21 10.78 9.00 23.61
C THR A 21 10.01 7.69 23.43
N ALA A 22 10.61 6.69 22.79
CA ALA A 22 9.99 5.37 22.61
C ALA A 22 9.71 4.69 23.96
N TYR A 23 10.67 4.68 24.87
CA TYR A 23 10.50 4.10 26.20
C TYR A 23 9.38 4.79 27.00
N LEU A 24 9.43 6.13 27.08
CA LEU A 24 8.43 6.90 27.83
C LEU A 24 6.99 6.63 27.35
N ASN A 25 6.80 6.54 26.05
CA ASN A 25 5.47 6.32 25.46
C ASN A 25 5.10 4.83 25.39
N GLY A 26 6.09 3.93 25.27
CA GLY A 26 5.89 2.48 25.36
C GLY A 26 5.33 2.00 26.70
N LEU A 27 5.54 2.76 27.78
CA LEU A 27 4.92 2.49 29.09
C LEU A 27 3.41 2.78 29.11
N ALA A 28 2.93 3.61 28.19
CA ALA A 28 1.52 4.04 28.14
C ALA A 28 0.74 3.40 26.98
N GLY A 29 1.41 2.91 25.97
CA GLY A 29 0.79 2.30 24.79
C GLY A 29 1.82 1.92 23.74
N SER A 30 1.37 1.43 22.58
CA SER A 30 2.27 1.01 21.49
C SER A 30 2.99 2.19 20.85
N VAL A 31 4.24 1.96 20.46
CA VAL A 31 5.07 2.93 19.75
C VAL A 31 5.54 2.35 18.40
N HIS A 32 5.31 3.06 17.33
CA HIS A 32 5.83 2.71 16.00
C HIS A 32 7.07 3.55 15.69
N VAL A 33 8.18 2.88 15.37
CA VAL A 33 9.41 3.54 14.91
C VAL A 33 9.53 3.30 13.42
N VAL A 34 9.36 4.37 12.66
CA VAL A 34 9.28 4.35 11.19
C VAL A 34 10.62 4.71 10.61
N THR A 35 11.15 3.82 9.75
CA THR A 35 12.43 3.99 9.05
C THR A 35 12.22 3.94 7.53
N VAL A 36 13.27 4.26 6.76
CA VAL A 36 13.19 4.29 5.29
C VAL A 36 13.38 2.93 4.62
N ASN A 37 13.93 1.93 5.32
CA ASN A 37 14.11 0.59 4.75
C ASN A 37 14.13 -0.51 5.82
N ASP A 38 13.90 -1.75 5.38
CA ASP A 38 13.83 -2.93 6.25
C ASP A 38 15.14 -3.24 6.97
N TYR A 39 16.28 -2.93 6.33
CA TYR A 39 17.59 -3.13 6.95
C TYR A 39 17.76 -2.25 8.20
N LEU A 40 17.43 -0.97 8.09
CA LEU A 40 17.50 -0.04 9.23
C LEU A 40 16.50 -0.44 10.32
N ALA A 41 15.27 -0.82 9.96
CA ALA A 41 14.28 -1.29 10.91
C ALA A 41 14.80 -2.48 11.73
N ALA A 42 15.32 -3.50 11.06
CA ALA A 42 15.87 -4.70 11.72
C ALA A 42 17.13 -4.39 12.54
N ARG A 43 18.09 -3.60 11.99
CA ARG A 43 19.32 -3.20 12.66
C ARG A 43 19.04 -2.45 13.95
N ASP A 44 18.19 -1.44 13.88
CA ASP A 44 17.92 -0.55 15.01
C ASP A 44 17.07 -1.24 16.08
N ALA A 45 16.12 -2.09 15.66
CA ALA A 45 15.38 -2.94 16.57
C ALA A 45 16.29 -3.93 17.32
N GLN A 46 17.23 -4.56 16.61
CA GLN A 46 18.18 -5.48 17.22
C GLN A 46 19.15 -4.77 18.20
N TRP A 47 19.60 -3.59 17.83
CA TRP A 47 20.55 -2.82 18.64
C TRP A 47 19.89 -2.20 19.86
N MET A 48 18.85 -1.41 19.66
CA MET A 48 18.11 -0.72 20.74
C MET A 48 17.19 -1.66 21.51
N GLY A 49 16.77 -2.76 20.90
CA GLY A 49 15.97 -3.80 21.54
C GLY A 49 16.60 -4.37 22.81
N LYS A 50 17.94 -4.41 22.88
CA LYS A 50 18.64 -4.82 24.11
C LYS A 50 18.37 -3.87 25.26
N LEU A 51 18.32 -2.56 24.99
CA LEU A 51 17.99 -1.55 25.98
C LEU A 51 16.51 -1.66 26.40
N TYR A 52 15.60 -1.74 25.44
CA TYR A 52 14.17 -1.85 25.72
C TYR A 52 13.84 -3.12 26.53
N THR A 53 14.39 -4.27 26.14
CA THR A 53 14.18 -5.53 26.85
C THR A 53 14.76 -5.46 28.27
N PHE A 54 15.93 -4.85 28.46
CA PHE A 54 16.48 -4.60 29.79
C PHE A 54 15.54 -3.74 30.65
N MET A 55 14.87 -2.77 30.04
CA MET A 55 13.90 -1.88 30.70
C MET A 55 12.49 -2.47 30.78
N GLY A 56 12.27 -3.73 30.37
CA GLY A 56 11.02 -4.45 30.52
C GLY A 56 10.02 -4.27 29.38
N LEU A 57 10.42 -3.69 28.23
CA LEU A 57 9.56 -3.52 27.06
C LEU A 57 9.88 -4.56 25.97
N SER A 58 8.84 -4.99 25.27
CA SER A 58 8.94 -5.88 24.11
C SER A 58 9.17 -5.10 22.82
N VAL A 59 9.89 -5.73 21.86
CA VAL A 59 10.22 -5.13 20.56
C VAL A 59 9.88 -6.08 19.43
N GLY A 60 9.11 -5.59 18.46
CA GLY A 60 8.77 -6.27 17.23
C GLY A 60 9.34 -5.57 16.00
N VAL A 61 9.47 -6.30 14.90
CA VAL A 61 9.86 -5.76 13.60
C VAL A 61 8.88 -6.26 12.55
N ILE A 62 8.35 -5.34 11.77
CA ILE A 62 7.59 -5.67 10.56
C ILE A 62 8.45 -5.45 9.34
N SER A 63 8.36 -6.37 8.39
CA SER A 63 9.11 -6.33 7.13
C SER A 63 8.28 -6.89 5.98
N SER A 64 8.72 -6.61 4.76
CA SER A 64 8.09 -7.12 3.56
C SER A 64 8.08 -8.66 3.52
N GLY A 65 6.99 -9.24 3.07
CA GLY A 65 6.85 -10.68 2.92
C GLY A 65 6.55 -11.47 4.20
N GLN A 66 6.41 -10.81 5.35
CA GLN A 66 5.96 -11.50 6.57
C GLN A 66 4.49 -11.93 6.46
N ASP A 67 4.20 -13.12 7.02
CA ASP A 67 2.83 -13.59 7.17
C ASP A 67 2.04 -12.76 8.19
N HIS A 68 0.72 -12.86 8.12
CA HIS A 68 -0.19 -12.09 8.96
C HIS A 68 0.01 -12.33 10.46
N ALA A 69 0.21 -13.59 10.87
CA ALA A 69 0.38 -13.93 12.29
C ALA A 69 1.68 -13.35 12.86
N SER A 70 2.77 -13.39 12.09
CA SER A 70 4.05 -12.77 12.45
C SER A 70 3.93 -11.26 12.58
N LYS A 71 3.17 -10.60 11.69
CA LYS A 71 2.89 -9.17 11.80
C LYS A 71 2.06 -8.84 13.03
N GLN A 72 0.99 -9.59 13.30
CA GLN A 72 0.19 -9.42 14.53
C GLN A 72 1.06 -9.54 15.78
N ALA A 73 1.93 -10.54 15.83
CA ALA A 73 2.85 -10.71 16.97
C ALA A 73 3.82 -9.52 17.12
N ALA A 74 4.32 -8.97 16.02
CA ALA A 74 5.18 -7.79 16.03
C ALA A 74 4.43 -6.53 16.51
N TYR A 75 3.20 -6.32 16.05
CA TYR A 75 2.35 -5.20 16.49
C TYR A 75 1.84 -5.33 17.91
N ALA A 76 1.82 -6.54 18.47
CA ALA A 76 1.49 -6.77 19.88
C ALA A 76 2.62 -6.37 20.85
N CYS A 77 3.82 -6.08 20.34
CA CYS A 77 4.93 -5.57 21.14
C CYS A 77 4.71 -4.11 21.52
N ASP A 78 5.38 -3.67 22.61
CA ASP A 78 5.33 -2.28 23.07
C ASP A 78 5.95 -1.32 22.06
N ILE A 79 6.99 -1.76 21.35
CA ILE A 79 7.69 -0.97 20.33
C ILE A 79 7.79 -1.80 19.06
N THR A 80 7.30 -1.25 17.94
CA THR A 80 7.34 -1.90 16.61
C THR A 80 8.15 -1.06 15.64
N TYR A 81 9.20 -1.66 15.07
CA TYR A 81 10.01 -1.07 14.01
C TYR A 81 9.52 -1.53 12.63
N GLY A 82 9.55 -0.64 11.65
CA GLY A 82 9.19 -0.96 10.28
C GLY A 82 9.40 0.20 9.33
N THR A 83 9.16 -0.04 8.04
CA THR A 83 9.19 1.02 7.04
C THR A 83 7.84 1.74 6.97
N ASN A 84 7.86 2.98 6.46
CA ASN A 84 6.65 3.75 6.17
C ASN A 84 5.68 2.96 5.26
N ASN A 85 6.20 2.26 4.26
CA ASN A 85 5.42 1.46 3.33
C ASN A 85 4.72 0.30 4.04
N GLU A 86 5.43 -0.46 4.88
CA GLU A 86 4.84 -1.59 5.61
C GLU A 86 3.74 -1.13 6.57
N PHE A 87 3.98 -0.09 7.37
CA PHE A 87 2.94 0.49 8.22
C PHE A 87 1.73 0.97 7.42
N GLY A 88 1.97 1.63 6.28
CA GLY A 88 0.91 2.14 5.42
C GLY A 88 0.11 1.02 4.73
N PHE A 89 0.77 0.00 4.20
CA PHE A 89 0.09 -1.16 3.60
C PHE A 89 -0.70 -1.96 4.64
N ASP A 90 -0.16 -2.14 5.85
CA ASP A 90 -0.89 -2.84 6.91
C ASP A 90 -2.11 -2.02 7.36
N TYR A 91 -2.00 -0.68 7.46
CA TYR A 91 -3.13 0.19 7.72
C TYR A 91 -4.23 0.06 6.64
N LEU A 92 -3.86 0.03 5.37
CA LEU A 92 -4.83 -0.17 4.28
C LEU A 92 -5.49 -1.55 4.37
N ARG A 93 -4.72 -2.61 4.61
CA ARG A 93 -5.26 -3.98 4.79
C ARG A 93 -6.22 -4.06 5.98
N ASP A 94 -5.87 -3.45 7.09
CA ASP A 94 -6.70 -3.42 8.30
C ASP A 94 -8.03 -2.68 8.08
N ASN A 95 -8.04 -1.65 7.21
CA ASN A 95 -9.27 -0.95 6.84
C ASN A 95 -10.17 -1.74 5.88
N MET A 96 -9.65 -2.80 5.26
CA MET A 96 -10.42 -3.74 4.44
C MET A 96 -10.86 -5.00 5.23
N ALA A 97 -10.40 -5.15 6.48
CA ALA A 97 -10.73 -6.30 7.31
C ALA A 97 -12.22 -6.30 7.71
N PHE A 98 -12.86 -7.45 7.60
CA PHE A 98 -14.27 -7.63 7.97
C PHE A 98 -14.46 -7.81 9.48
N THR A 99 -13.45 -8.31 10.17
CA THR A 99 -13.48 -8.61 11.61
C THR A 99 -12.22 -8.09 12.30
N THR A 100 -12.28 -7.85 13.59
CA THR A 100 -11.16 -7.28 14.37
C THR A 100 -9.96 -8.21 14.49
N ASP A 101 -10.19 -9.51 14.46
CA ASP A 101 -9.14 -10.55 14.48
C ASP A 101 -8.33 -10.62 13.18
N GLN A 102 -8.87 -10.10 12.09
CA GLN A 102 -8.16 -9.96 10.81
C GLN A 102 -7.23 -8.74 10.76
N LYS A 103 -7.30 -7.84 11.73
CA LYS A 103 -6.41 -6.68 11.81
C LYS A 103 -5.04 -7.08 12.34
N ALA A 104 -4.00 -6.53 11.73
CA ALA A 104 -2.63 -6.73 12.17
C ALA A 104 -2.18 -5.68 13.18
N GLN A 105 -2.54 -4.41 12.96
CA GLN A 105 -2.08 -3.29 13.76
C GLN A 105 -2.80 -3.21 15.11
N SER A 106 -2.04 -2.82 16.12
CA SER A 106 -2.58 -2.40 17.43
C SER A 106 -3.06 -0.94 17.38
N ALA A 107 -3.42 -0.38 18.54
CA ALA A 107 -3.81 1.03 18.63
C ALA A 107 -2.68 1.97 18.18
N LEU A 108 -3.02 3.00 17.41
CA LEU A 108 -2.10 4.04 16.96
C LEU A 108 -1.90 5.08 18.08
N ASN A 109 -0.89 4.87 18.95
CA ASN A 109 -0.64 5.75 20.09
C ASN A 109 0.44 6.80 19.79
N LEU A 110 1.63 6.37 19.36
CA LEU A 110 2.74 7.25 18.97
C LEU A 110 3.51 6.69 17.80
N ALA A 111 3.93 7.57 16.89
CA ALA A 111 4.92 7.26 15.87
C ALA A 111 6.14 8.16 16.00
N ILE A 112 7.33 7.57 15.91
CA ILE A 112 8.60 8.26 15.72
C ILE A 112 9.01 8.02 14.27
N VAL A 113 9.08 9.08 13.47
CA VAL A 113 9.43 8.99 12.06
C VAL A 113 10.85 9.50 11.87
N ASP A 114 11.76 8.59 11.47
CA ASP A 114 13.12 8.96 11.08
C ASP A 114 13.17 9.34 9.59
N GLU A 115 14.13 10.16 9.18
CA GLU A 115 14.27 10.67 7.82
C GLU A 115 12.95 11.26 7.29
N VAL A 116 12.36 12.15 8.09
CA VAL A 116 11.02 12.72 7.85
C VAL A 116 10.92 13.53 6.55
N ASP A 117 12.00 14.11 6.09
CA ASP A 117 12.11 14.80 4.80
C ASP A 117 11.92 13.83 3.62
N SER A 118 12.59 12.68 3.63
CA SER A 118 12.37 11.65 2.61
C SER A 118 10.92 11.12 2.64
N ILE A 119 10.42 10.77 3.82
CA ILE A 119 9.12 10.10 3.96
C ILE A 119 7.94 11.04 3.72
N LEU A 120 7.96 12.23 4.34
CA LEU A 120 6.79 13.13 4.35
C LEU A 120 6.88 14.30 3.36
N ILE A 121 8.02 14.45 2.66
CA ILE A 121 8.20 15.50 1.65
C ILE A 121 8.50 14.87 0.30
N ASP A 122 9.61 14.18 0.13
CA ASP A 122 10.04 13.66 -1.17
C ASP A 122 9.10 12.58 -1.69
N GLU A 123 8.67 11.64 -0.85
CA GLU A 123 7.75 10.55 -1.19
C GLU A 123 6.29 10.83 -0.84
N ALA A 124 5.93 12.03 -0.38
CA ALA A 124 4.61 12.36 0.13
C ALA A 124 3.45 12.11 -0.86
N ARG A 125 3.74 12.16 -2.16
CA ARG A 125 2.76 11.94 -3.23
C ARG A 125 2.78 10.53 -3.81
N THR A 126 3.66 9.65 -3.34
CA THR A 126 3.71 8.27 -3.80
C THR A 126 2.52 7.49 -3.24
N PRO A 127 1.54 7.07 -4.06
CA PRO A 127 0.36 6.39 -3.55
C PRO A 127 0.72 4.96 -3.11
N LEU A 128 0.19 4.54 -1.97
CA LEU A 128 0.17 3.13 -1.58
C LEU A 128 -1.08 2.49 -2.19
N ILE A 129 -0.89 1.54 -3.11
CA ILE A 129 -1.98 0.89 -3.83
C ILE A 129 -2.01 -0.60 -3.47
N ILE A 130 -3.16 -1.08 -3.00
CA ILE A 130 -3.45 -2.51 -2.88
C ILE A 130 -4.42 -2.86 -4.00
N SER A 131 -4.00 -3.77 -4.87
CA SER A 131 -4.86 -4.36 -5.90
C SER A 131 -4.94 -5.87 -5.71
N GLY A 132 -6.14 -6.40 -5.79
CA GLY A 132 -6.37 -7.84 -5.87
C GLY A 132 -6.54 -8.29 -7.32
N PRO A 133 -6.47 -9.58 -7.61
CA PRO A 133 -6.93 -10.09 -8.89
C PRO A 133 -8.39 -9.68 -9.05
N ALA A 134 -8.71 -9.01 -10.16
CA ALA A 134 -10.09 -8.78 -10.53
C ALA A 134 -10.72 -10.14 -10.81
N ASP A 135 -11.83 -10.45 -10.12
CA ASP A 135 -12.59 -11.66 -10.41
C ASP A 135 -12.94 -11.71 -11.90
N THR A 136 -12.52 -12.78 -12.57
CA THR A 136 -12.98 -13.24 -13.90
C THR A 136 -12.86 -12.29 -15.10
N THR A 137 -12.20 -11.16 -15.01
CA THR A 137 -12.05 -10.24 -16.16
C THR A 137 -11.14 -10.80 -17.27
N GLY A 138 -10.23 -11.74 -16.95
CA GLY A 138 -9.34 -12.34 -17.96
C GLY A 138 -10.11 -13.08 -19.06
N ASP A 139 -11.12 -13.84 -18.72
CA ASP A 139 -11.95 -14.57 -19.69
C ASP A 139 -12.83 -13.61 -20.51
N VAL A 140 -13.30 -12.53 -19.90
CA VAL A 140 -14.08 -11.50 -20.60
C VAL A 140 -13.20 -10.74 -21.59
N TYR A 141 -12.00 -10.36 -21.21
CA TYR A 141 -11.07 -9.70 -22.13
C TYR A 141 -10.63 -10.62 -23.26
N ALA A 142 -10.37 -11.91 -23.00
CA ALA A 142 -10.04 -12.86 -24.04
C ALA A 142 -11.20 -13.08 -25.04
N LYS A 143 -12.44 -13.12 -24.53
CA LYS A 143 -13.63 -13.17 -25.37
C LYS A 143 -13.81 -11.90 -26.20
N MET A 144 -13.61 -10.73 -25.59
CA MET A 144 -13.70 -9.43 -26.28
C MET A 144 -12.62 -9.28 -27.35
N ASP A 145 -11.38 -9.74 -27.11
CA ASP A 145 -10.31 -9.74 -28.09
C ASP A 145 -10.68 -10.55 -29.34
N GLY A 146 -11.47 -11.61 -29.21
CA GLY A 146 -12.02 -12.38 -30.32
C GLY A 146 -13.16 -11.68 -31.09
N ILE A 147 -13.82 -10.70 -30.49
CA ILE A 147 -14.93 -9.93 -31.08
C ILE A 147 -14.42 -8.72 -31.87
N VAL A 148 -13.43 -8.01 -31.31
CA VAL A 148 -12.88 -6.76 -31.92
C VAL A 148 -12.50 -6.90 -33.40
N PRO A 149 -11.81 -7.97 -33.85
CA PRO A 149 -11.45 -8.12 -35.27
C PRO A 149 -12.64 -8.32 -36.21
N LYS A 150 -13.83 -8.60 -35.68
CA LYS A 150 -15.06 -8.78 -36.47
C LYS A 150 -15.84 -7.48 -36.68
N LEU A 151 -15.45 -6.41 -35.96
CA LEU A 151 -16.03 -5.09 -36.09
C LEU A 151 -15.32 -4.30 -37.20
N VAL A 152 -16.09 -3.56 -37.98
CA VAL A 152 -15.59 -2.76 -39.10
C VAL A 152 -15.51 -1.29 -38.72
N LYS A 153 -14.36 -0.66 -38.96
CA LYS A 153 -14.18 0.77 -38.74
C LYS A 153 -15.02 1.56 -39.73
N GLN A 154 -15.75 2.56 -39.24
CA GLN A 154 -16.42 3.56 -40.10
C GLN A 154 -15.38 4.54 -40.64
N GLU A 155 -15.27 4.69 -41.97
CA GLU A 155 -14.29 5.54 -42.62
C GLU A 155 -14.80 6.96 -42.89
N GLU A 156 -16.12 7.14 -43.06
CA GLU A 156 -16.78 8.44 -43.33
C GLU A 156 -17.78 8.77 -42.22
N GLU A 157 -18.00 10.08 -41.96
CA GLU A 157 -18.78 10.57 -40.81
C GLU A 157 -20.26 10.11 -40.80
N ASP A 158 -20.81 9.72 -41.98
CA ASP A 158 -22.17 9.14 -42.16
C ASP A 158 -22.11 7.78 -42.89
N GLY A 159 -20.94 7.09 -42.91
CA GLY A 159 -20.76 5.83 -43.63
C GLY A 159 -21.23 4.61 -42.82
N GLU A 160 -21.22 3.44 -43.48
CA GLU A 160 -21.46 2.17 -42.81
C GLU A 160 -20.22 1.74 -42.03
N GLY A 161 -20.41 1.36 -40.75
CA GLY A 161 -19.33 0.87 -39.87
C GLY A 161 -19.82 0.61 -38.46
N ASP A 162 -19.08 -0.23 -37.74
CA ASP A 162 -19.44 -0.67 -36.40
C ASP A 162 -18.82 0.24 -35.32
N TYR A 163 -17.73 0.98 -35.64
CA TYR A 163 -17.10 1.90 -34.69
C TYR A 163 -16.38 3.07 -35.35
N THR A 164 -16.30 4.17 -34.63
CA THR A 164 -15.52 5.36 -34.99
C THR A 164 -14.32 5.52 -34.08
N VAL A 165 -13.25 6.18 -34.56
CA VAL A 165 -12.04 6.46 -33.75
C VAL A 165 -11.78 7.96 -33.74
N ASP A 166 -11.75 8.54 -32.54
CA ASP A 166 -11.24 9.90 -32.34
C ASP A 166 -9.73 9.84 -32.06
N GLU A 167 -8.94 10.19 -33.06
CA GLU A 167 -7.48 10.17 -32.97
C GLU A 167 -6.92 11.20 -31.97
N LYS A 168 -7.64 12.30 -31.70
CA LYS A 168 -7.20 13.35 -30.78
C LYS A 168 -7.33 12.92 -29.32
N SER A 169 -8.46 12.30 -28.98
CA SER A 169 -8.72 11.78 -27.63
C SER A 169 -8.19 10.36 -27.43
N LYS A 170 -7.76 9.68 -28.51
CA LYS A 170 -7.36 8.25 -28.51
C LYS A 170 -8.48 7.34 -27.99
N GLN A 171 -9.71 7.62 -28.36
CA GLN A 171 -10.89 6.84 -27.97
C GLN A 171 -11.59 6.26 -29.20
N ALA A 172 -12.22 5.10 -29.01
CA ALA A 172 -13.10 4.47 -30.00
C ALA A 172 -14.51 4.38 -29.44
N TYR A 173 -15.49 4.64 -30.29
CA TYR A 173 -16.90 4.62 -29.95
C TYR A 173 -17.65 3.69 -30.90
N LEU A 174 -18.48 2.80 -30.36
CA LEU A 174 -19.38 1.99 -31.18
C LEU A 174 -20.49 2.85 -31.76
N THR A 175 -20.85 2.56 -33.01
CA THR A 175 -22.09 3.09 -33.62
C THR A 175 -23.32 2.32 -33.12
N GLU A 176 -24.53 2.77 -33.44
CA GLU A 176 -25.75 2.01 -33.10
C GLU A 176 -25.70 0.59 -33.69
N ALA A 177 -25.32 0.45 -34.97
CA ALA A 177 -25.16 -0.85 -35.63
C ALA A 177 -24.02 -1.67 -34.98
N GLY A 178 -22.96 -1.01 -34.54
CA GLY A 178 -21.85 -1.64 -33.81
C GLY A 178 -22.24 -2.19 -32.45
N HIS A 179 -23.12 -1.49 -31.73
CA HIS A 179 -23.67 -1.99 -30.46
C HIS A 179 -24.49 -3.27 -30.67
N GLU A 180 -25.42 -3.26 -31.63
CA GLU A 180 -26.25 -4.44 -31.94
C GLU A 180 -25.41 -5.64 -32.35
N LYS A 181 -24.40 -5.41 -33.20
CA LYS A 181 -23.50 -6.47 -33.67
C LYS A 181 -22.59 -7.00 -32.55
N ALA A 182 -22.07 -6.12 -31.70
CA ALA A 182 -21.27 -6.53 -30.54
C ALA A 182 -22.08 -7.38 -29.55
N GLU A 183 -23.33 -7.02 -29.27
CA GLU A 183 -24.24 -7.80 -28.43
C GLU A 183 -24.53 -9.19 -29.04
N GLN A 184 -24.79 -9.27 -30.34
CA GLN A 184 -24.99 -10.55 -31.02
C GLN A 184 -23.75 -11.45 -30.94
N LEU A 185 -22.56 -10.88 -31.16
CA LEU A 185 -21.30 -11.61 -31.06
C LEU A 185 -21.02 -12.06 -29.63
N MET A 186 -21.35 -11.25 -28.61
CA MET A 186 -21.22 -11.66 -27.21
C MET A 186 -22.09 -12.86 -26.85
N VAL A 187 -23.31 -12.91 -27.38
CA VAL A 187 -24.22 -14.06 -27.17
C VAL A 187 -23.71 -15.31 -27.85
N GLU A 188 -23.05 -15.20 -29.01
CA GLU A 188 -22.44 -16.34 -29.71
C GLU A 188 -21.20 -16.91 -28.99
N PHE A 189 -20.45 -16.04 -28.29
CA PHE A 189 -19.23 -16.45 -27.55
C PHE A 189 -19.52 -16.93 -26.12
N GLY A 190 -20.76 -16.83 -25.62
CA GLY A 190 -21.28 -17.46 -24.41
C GLY A 190 -20.87 -16.82 -23.13
#